data_83164e92a39c1a490b32222cb4d8e1ba
#
_entry.id   83164e92a39c1a490b32222cb4d8e1ba
#
_cell.length_a   1.000
_cell.length_b   1.000
_cell.length_c   1.000
_cell.angle_alpha   90.00
_cell.angle_beta   90.00
_cell.angle_gamma   90.00
#
_symmetry.space_group_name_H-M   'P 1'
#
loop_
_entity.id
_entity.type
_entity.pdbx_description
1 polymer ?
#
loop_
_entity_poly.entity_id
_entity_poly.type
_entity_poly.pdbx_seq_one_letter_code
_entity_poly.pdbx_strand_id
1 'polypeptide(L)'
;MNLVPPRTQRIGIIAGNFDVIHPGYVRFFKDAKENACERLVIALHVDPTIERPSKAKPILSADERTEILLSIKYVDDIRYYNTEKELCELLKDIPDHTRVIGSDYINKEFSGKSLATDIYYHNRDHDWSTTRYKTEIAIECLKQGLVKTQD
;
A
#
# COMPACT_ATOMS: atom_id res chain seq x y z
N MET A 1 32.83 -28.33 -10.19
CA MET A 1 31.38 -28.26 -9.92
C MET A 1 30.91 -26.80 -9.98
N ASN A 2 30.14 -26.45 -11.00
CA ASN A 2 29.61 -25.08 -11.12
C ASN A 2 28.41 -24.93 -10.18
N LEU A 3 28.65 -24.32 -9.03
CA LEU A 3 27.55 -23.92 -8.14
C LEU A 3 26.81 -22.74 -8.78
N VAL A 4 25.57 -22.97 -9.16
CA VAL A 4 24.69 -21.87 -9.57
C VAL A 4 24.43 -21.02 -8.33
N PRO A 5 24.77 -19.71 -8.33
CA PRO A 5 24.45 -18.88 -7.18
C PRO A 5 22.95 -18.90 -6.91
N PRO A 6 22.51 -18.89 -5.64
CA PRO A 6 21.08 -18.84 -5.34
C PRO A 6 20.45 -17.63 -6.01
N ARG A 7 19.31 -17.86 -6.66
CA ARG A 7 18.55 -16.81 -7.33
C ARG A 7 18.11 -15.77 -6.30
N THR A 8 18.49 -14.52 -6.51
CA THR A 8 18.05 -13.42 -5.67
C THR A 8 16.54 -13.23 -5.87
N GLN A 9 15.76 -13.20 -4.80
CA GLN A 9 14.32 -12.93 -4.88
C GLN A 9 14.08 -11.52 -5.38
N ARG A 10 13.15 -11.38 -6.32
CA ARG A 10 12.66 -10.06 -6.74
C ARG A 10 11.77 -9.50 -5.64
N ILE A 11 12.12 -8.33 -5.15
CA ILE A 11 11.37 -7.62 -4.11
C ILE A 11 10.46 -6.59 -4.76
N GLY A 12 9.17 -6.66 -4.46
CA GLY A 12 8.20 -5.62 -4.81
C GLY A 12 7.87 -4.77 -3.60
N ILE A 13 7.66 -3.48 -3.80
CA ILE A 13 7.28 -2.55 -2.74
C ILE A 13 6.03 -1.79 -3.14
N ILE A 14 5.04 -1.83 -2.25
CA ILE A 14 3.81 -1.02 -2.34
C ILE A 14 3.77 -0.10 -1.13
N ALA A 15 3.60 1.19 -1.36
CA ALA A 15 3.49 2.20 -0.30
C ALA A 15 2.06 2.71 -0.15
N GLY A 16 1.59 2.91 1.07
CA GLY A 16 0.28 3.46 1.34
C GLY A 16 -0.15 3.37 2.79
N ASN A 17 -1.34 3.86 3.07
CA ASN A 17 -1.93 3.87 4.42
C ASN A 17 -2.57 2.54 4.81
N PHE A 18 -3.28 1.92 3.88
CA PHE A 18 -3.98 0.63 4.08
C PHE A 18 -4.86 0.62 5.35
N ASP A 19 -5.60 1.69 5.57
CA ASP A 19 -6.42 1.86 6.78
C ASP A 19 -7.59 0.87 6.81
N VAL A 20 -8.42 0.92 5.78
CA VAL A 20 -9.57 0.03 5.65
C VAL A 20 -9.34 -0.86 4.43
N ILE A 21 -9.07 -2.14 4.69
CA ILE A 21 -8.79 -3.10 3.63
C ILE A 21 -10.09 -3.51 2.93
N HIS A 22 -10.06 -3.48 1.60
CA HIS A 22 -11.16 -3.88 0.74
C HIS A 22 -10.62 -4.80 -0.38
N PRO A 23 -11.49 -5.44 -1.17
CA PRO A 23 -11.03 -6.38 -2.21
C PRO A 23 -10.04 -5.79 -3.21
N GLY A 24 -10.12 -4.49 -3.49
CA GLY A 24 -9.18 -3.82 -4.39
C GLY A 24 -7.73 -3.93 -3.93
N TYR A 25 -7.47 -3.83 -2.64
CA TYR A 25 -6.11 -4.03 -2.10
C TYR A 25 -5.66 -5.48 -2.21
N VAL A 26 -6.55 -6.41 -1.92
CA VAL A 26 -6.21 -7.85 -2.04
C VAL A 26 -5.85 -8.20 -3.48
N ARG A 27 -6.61 -7.69 -4.46
CA ARG A 27 -6.31 -7.86 -5.89
C ARG A 27 -4.98 -7.23 -6.27
N PHE A 28 -4.68 -6.06 -5.72
CA PHE A 28 -3.41 -5.37 -5.92
C PHE A 28 -2.23 -6.20 -5.43
N PHE A 29 -2.31 -6.71 -4.22
CA PHE A 29 -1.24 -7.55 -3.64
C PHE A 29 -1.08 -8.87 -4.39
N LYS A 30 -2.19 -9.48 -4.80
CA LYS A 30 -2.18 -10.69 -5.61
C LYS A 30 -1.46 -10.47 -6.95
N ASP A 31 -1.82 -9.41 -7.65
CA ASP A 31 -1.21 -9.05 -8.93
C ASP A 31 0.30 -8.81 -8.77
N ALA A 32 0.70 -8.10 -7.73
CA ALA A 32 2.11 -7.88 -7.42
C ALA A 32 2.88 -9.19 -7.27
N LYS A 33 2.35 -10.13 -6.51
CA LYS A 33 2.99 -11.43 -6.25
C LYS A 33 3.03 -12.32 -7.49
N GLU A 34 1.99 -12.30 -8.29
CA GLU A 34 1.90 -13.15 -9.48
C GLU A 34 2.72 -12.63 -10.65
N ASN A 35 2.88 -11.30 -10.78
CA ASN A 35 3.42 -10.71 -11.99
C ASN A 35 4.65 -9.81 -11.80
N ALA A 36 4.92 -9.34 -10.59
CA ALA A 36 5.95 -8.32 -10.37
C ALA A 36 7.07 -8.73 -9.41
N CYS A 37 6.79 -9.59 -8.44
CA CYS A 37 7.76 -9.91 -7.40
C CYS A 37 7.55 -11.30 -6.80
N GLU A 38 8.58 -11.80 -6.12
CA GLU A 38 8.51 -13.04 -5.36
C GLU A 38 8.30 -12.75 -3.86
N ARG A 39 8.79 -11.59 -3.39
CA ARG A 39 8.63 -11.11 -2.03
C ARG A 39 7.99 -9.72 -2.05
N LEU A 40 6.84 -9.57 -1.41
CA LEU A 40 6.12 -8.29 -1.35
C LEU A 40 6.32 -7.63 0.01
N VAL A 41 6.89 -6.44 -0.02
CA VAL A 41 7.08 -5.57 1.14
C VAL A 41 6.08 -4.42 1.06
N ILE A 42 5.34 -4.20 2.12
CA ILE A 42 4.46 -3.04 2.25
C ILE A 42 5.20 -1.95 3.01
N ALA A 43 5.35 -0.80 2.39
CA ALA A 43 5.79 0.42 3.07
C ALA A 43 4.54 1.10 3.64
N LEU A 44 4.33 0.95 4.94
CA LEU A 44 3.13 1.42 5.63
C LEU A 44 3.32 2.85 6.12
N HIS A 45 2.48 3.75 5.65
CA HIS A 45 2.42 5.14 6.11
C HIS A 45 1.75 5.18 7.48
N VAL A 46 2.53 5.47 8.53
CA VAL A 46 2.04 5.38 9.91
C VAL A 46 1.00 6.46 10.19
N ASP A 47 1.34 7.73 9.93
CA ASP A 47 0.42 8.86 10.11
C ASP A 47 0.58 9.88 8.97
N PRO A 48 -0.32 9.86 7.97
CA PRO A 48 -0.26 10.79 6.85
C PRO A 48 -0.56 12.25 7.24
N THR A 49 -1.11 12.49 8.43
CA THR A 49 -1.46 13.85 8.88
C THR A 49 -0.25 14.65 9.32
N ILE A 50 0.90 14.02 9.56
CA ILE A 50 2.14 14.70 9.95
C ILE A 50 2.59 15.69 8.87
N GLU A 51 2.63 15.25 7.60
CA GLU A 51 2.99 16.10 6.47
C GLU A 51 1.79 16.78 5.82
N ARG A 52 0.61 16.19 5.93
CA ARG A 52 -0.62 16.66 5.31
C ARG A 52 -1.74 16.72 6.34
N PRO A 53 -1.79 17.78 7.19
CA PRO A 53 -2.77 17.87 8.27
C PRO A 53 -4.23 17.87 7.82
N SER A 54 -4.49 18.18 6.53
CA SER A 54 -5.84 18.13 5.94
C SER A 54 -6.32 16.71 5.62
N LYS A 55 -5.42 15.73 5.61
CA LYS A 55 -5.81 14.33 5.39
C LYS A 55 -6.52 13.76 6.62
N ALA A 56 -7.44 12.84 6.35
CA ALA A 56 -8.09 12.10 7.42
C ALA A 56 -7.08 11.19 8.13
N LYS A 57 -7.09 11.24 9.46
CA LYS A 57 -6.29 10.33 10.27
C LYS A 57 -6.79 8.91 10.07
N PRO A 58 -5.89 7.90 10.00
CA PRO A 58 -6.30 6.51 9.94
C PRO A 58 -7.19 6.13 11.13
N ILE A 59 -8.22 5.33 10.87
CA ILE A 59 -9.13 4.81 11.89
C ILE A 59 -8.42 3.72 12.71
N LEU A 60 -7.69 2.86 12.02
CA LEU A 60 -6.91 1.79 12.65
C LEU A 60 -5.50 2.29 12.98
N SER A 61 -4.95 1.85 14.11
CA SER A 61 -3.56 2.10 14.46
C SER A 61 -2.61 1.42 13.47
N ALA A 62 -1.35 1.83 13.47
CA ALA A 62 -0.33 1.18 12.66
C ALA A 62 -0.19 -0.30 13.03
N ASP A 63 -0.26 -0.65 14.30
CA ASP A 63 -0.20 -2.04 14.77
C ASP A 63 -1.39 -2.86 14.28
N GLU A 64 -2.60 -2.32 14.35
CA GLU A 64 -3.80 -2.99 13.85
C GLU A 64 -3.77 -3.19 12.33
N ARG A 65 -3.31 -2.19 11.59
CA ARG A 65 -3.13 -2.31 10.14
C ARG A 65 -2.06 -3.35 9.79
N THR A 66 -0.99 -3.41 10.53
CA THR A 66 0.08 -4.42 10.39
C THR A 66 -0.47 -5.82 10.60
N GLU A 67 -1.25 -6.02 11.66
CA GLU A 67 -1.88 -7.30 11.97
C GLU A 67 -2.74 -7.80 10.80
N ILE A 68 -3.58 -6.95 10.24
CA ILE A 68 -4.42 -7.29 9.10
C ILE A 68 -3.57 -7.59 7.86
N LEU A 69 -2.61 -6.71 7.54
CA LEU A 69 -1.76 -6.88 6.35
C LEU A 69 -0.96 -8.17 6.39
N LEU A 70 -0.36 -8.50 7.53
CA LEU A 70 0.41 -9.74 7.68
C LEU A 70 -0.46 -11.00 7.64
N SER A 71 -1.77 -10.89 7.85
CA SER A 71 -2.69 -12.02 7.69
C SER A 71 -3.05 -12.30 6.22
N ILE A 72 -2.76 -11.37 5.32
CA ILE A 72 -3.00 -11.52 3.89
C ILE A 72 -1.86 -12.33 3.29
N LYS A 73 -2.19 -13.46 2.67
CA LYS A 73 -1.20 -14.42 2.17
C LYS A 73 -0.19 -13.86 1.14
N TYR A 74 -0.51 -12.73 0.51
CA TYR A 74 0.37 -12.12 -0.49
C TYR A 74 1.42 -11.17 0.10
N VAL A 75 1.25 -10.76 1.36
CA VAL A 75 2.14 -9.82 2.04
C VAL A 75 3.20 -10.56 2.82
N ASP A 76 4.48 -10.25 2.57
CA ASP A 76 5.59 -10.94 3.20
C ASP A 76 6.24 -10.14 4.34
N ASP A 77 6.28 -8.81 4.23
CA ASP A 77 6.95 -7.96 5.22
C ASP A 77 6.34 -6.56 5.25
N ILE A 78 6.52 -5.87 6.37
CA ILE A 78 6.05 -4.49 6.56
C ILE A 78 7.23 -3.63 6.98
N ARG A 79 7.35 -2.45 6.36
CA ARG A 79 8.27 -1.38 6.77
C ARG A 79 7.46 -0.11 7.00
N TYR A 80 7.93 0.76 7.88
CA TYR A 80 7.17 1.93 8.32
C TYR A 80 7.83 3.23 7.90
N TYR A 81 7.01 4.23 7.56
CA TYR A 81 7.47 5.59 7.33
C TYR A 81 6.39 6.59 7.73
N ASN A 82 6.81 7.81 8.09
CA ASN A 82 5.91 8.93 8.39
C ASN A 82 5.97 10.02 7.33
N THR A 83 7.16 10.27 6.77
CA THR A 83 7.41 11.37 5.83
C THR A 83 7.89 10.84 4.48
N GLU A 84 7.79 11.67 3.44
CA GLU A 84 8.34 11.31 2.12
C GLU A 84 9.85 11.07 2.20
N LYS A 85 10.56 11.84 3.04
CA LYS A 85 11.99 11.63 3.26
C LYS A 85 12.27 10.25 3.84
N GLU A 86 11.50 9.84 4.85
CA GLU A 86 11.62 8.50 5.45
C GLU A 86 11.28 7.39 4.45
N LEU A 87 10.28 7.61 3.59
CA LEU A 87 9.98 6.66 2.51
C LEU A 87 11.17 6.50 1.57
N CYS A 88 11.78 7.60 1.16
CA CYS A 88 12.97 7.55 0.29
C CYS A 88 14.15 6.85 0.97
N GLU A 89 14.36 7.06 2.25
CA GLU A 89 15.38 6.37 3.04
C GLU A 89 15.12 4.86 3.09
N LEU A 90 13.87 4.47 3.32
CA LEU A 90 13.43 3.06 3.30
C LEU A 90 13.69 2.42 1.93
N LEU A 91 13.34 3.11 0.86
CA LEU A 91 13.54 2.62 -0.52
C LEU A 91 15.03 2.49 -0.88
N LYS A 92 15.88 3.37 -0.36
CA LYS A 92 17.33 3.28 -0.54
C LYS A 92 17.93 2.07 0.17
N ASP A 93 17.33 1.60 1.26
CA ASP A 93 17.76 0.40 1.97
C ASP A 93 17.42 -0.88 1.20
N ILE A 94 16.56 -0.79 0.19
CA ILE A 94 16.19 -1.89 -0.70
C ILE A 94 16.46 -1.46 -2.14
N PRO A 95 17.74 -1.30 -2.53
CA PRO A 95 18.10 -0.63 -3.79
C PRO A 95 17.65 -1.37 -5.06
N ASP A 96 17.53 -2.70 -4.99
CA ASP A 96 17.10 -3.52 -6.12
C ASP A 96 15.65 -3.97 -5.90
N HIS A 97 14.71 -3.05 -6.11
CA HIS A 97 13.29 -3.36 -5.95
C HIS A 97 12.47 -2.93 -7.16
N THR A 98 11.34 -3.61 -7.34
CA THR A 98 10.27 -3.19 -8.25
C THR A 98 9.24 -2.39 -7.45
N ARG A 99 9.01 -1.14 -7.83
CA ARG A 99 7.90 -0.37 -7.27
C ARG A 99 6.60 -0.84 -7.92
N VAL A 100 5.65 -1.26 -7.11
CA VAL A 100 4.33 -1.65 -7.59
C VAL A 100 3.34 -0.56 -7.23
N ILE A 101 2.65 -0.01 -8.22
CA ILE A 101 1.79 1.16 -8.05
C ILE A 101 0.58 1.06 -9.01
N GLY A 102 -0.49 1.78 -8.73
CA GLY A 102 -1.68 1.75 -9.59
C GLY A 102 -1.46 2.37 -10.98
N SER A 103 -2.21 1.89 -11.95
CA SER A 103 -2.13 2.37 -13.35
C SER A 103 -2.48 3.84 -13.54
N ASP A 104 -3.16 4.45 -12.58
CA ASP A 104 -3.43 5.89 -12.57
C ASP A 104 -2.17 6.76 -12.41
N TYR A 105 -1.03 6.16 -12.05
CA TYR A 105 0.26 6.82 -11.95
C TYR A 105 1.14 6.68 -13.20
N ILE A 106 0.66 6.06 -14.27
CA ILE A 106 1.37 5.99 -15.55
C ILE A 106 1.61 7.42 -16.06
N ASN A 107 2.87 7.73 -16.45
CA ASN A 107 3.30 9.06 -16.89
C ASN A 107 3.19 10.16 -15.82
N LYS A 108 3.10 9.79 -14.54
CA LYS A 108 3.10 10.74 -13.42
C LYS A 108 4.32 10.54 -12.53
N GLU A 109 4.71 11.60 -11.85
CA GLU A 109 5.74 11.54 -10.81
C GLU A 109 5.13 11.09 -9.49
N PHE A 110 5.90 10.35 -8.71
CA PHE A 110 5.56 9.94 -7.36
C PHE A 110 6.83 9.77 -6.51
N SER A 111 6.68 9.82 -5.21
CA SER A 111 7.81 9.74 -4.29
C SER A 111 8.58 8.43 -4.45
N GLY A 112 9.89 8.55 -4.67
CA GLY A 112 10.78 7.41 -4.79
C GLY A 112 10.80 6.74 -6.16
N LYS A 113 10.15 7.32 -7.17
CA LYS A 113 10.10 6.75 -8.53
C LYS A 113 11.49 6.44 -9.08
N SER A 114 12.43 7.37 -8.93
CA SER A 114 13.81 7.22 -9.44
C SER A 114 14.66 6.21 -8.66
N LEU A 115 14.20 5.76 -7.50
CA LEU A 115 14.93 4.83 -6.64
C LEU A 115 14.63 3.36 -6.97
N ALA A 116 13.59 3.10 -7.75
CA ALA A 116 13.21 1.76 -8.17
C ALA A 116 14.04 1.29 -9.37
N THR A 117 14.42 0.01 -9.37
CA THR A 117 15.05 -0.62 -10.53
C THR A 117 14.04 -0.81 -11.65
N ASP A 118 12.80 -1.13 -11.29
CA ASP A 118 11.69 -1.34 -12.22
C ASP A 118 10.39 -0.85 -11.60
N ILE A 119 9.41 -0.55 -12.44
CA ILE A 119 8.08 -0.11 -12.00
C ILE A 119 7.05 -1.01 -12.66
N TYR A 120 6.16 -1.57 -11.86
CA TYR A 120 5.02 -2.36 -12.31
C TYR A 120 3.74 -1.61 -12.00
N TYR A 121 2.91 -1.39 -13.01
CA TYR A 121 1.63 -0.70 -12.87
C TYR A 121 0.50 -1.71 -12.78
N HIS A 122 -0.18 -1.74 -11.64
CA HIS A 122 -1.36 -2.55 -11.44
C HIS A 122 -2.56 -1.95 -12.18
N ASN A 123 -3.20 -2.71 -13.05
CA ASN A 123 -4.39 -2.26 -13.73
C ASN A 123 -5.59 -2.21 -12.77
N ARG A 124 -6.02 -0.99 -12.47
CA ARG A 124 -7.20 -0.75 -11.64
C ARG A 124 -8.46 -0.75 -12.50
N ASP A 125 -8.89 -1.93 -12.90
CA ASP A 125 -10.08 -2.18 -13.72
C ASP A 125 -11.37 -2.37 -12.89
N HIS A 126 -11.30 -2.03 -11.60
CA HIS A 126 -12.39 -2.16 -10.63
C HIS A 126 -12.70 -0.81 -9.98
N ASP A 127 -13.91 -0.70 -9.40
CA ASP A 127 -14.38 0.52 -8.76
C ASP A 127 -13.97 0.69 -7.29
N TRP A 128 -13.18 -0.24 -6.74
CA TRP A 128 -12.79 -0.19 -5.35
C TRP A 128 -11.86 0.98 -5.06
N SER A 129 -12.23 1.80 -4.08
CA SER A 129 -11.36 2.80 -3.48
C SER A 129 -11.69 2.92 -1.99
N THR A 130 -10.70 3.29 -1.19
CA THR A 130 -10.90 3.48 0.26
C THR A 130 -11.90 4.59 0.53
N THR A 131 -11.84 5.70 -0.20
CA THR A 131 -12.77 6.81 -0.05
C THR A 131 -14.22 6.39 -0.33
N ARG A 132 -14.44 5.69 -1.44
CA ARG A 132 -15.77 5.17 -1.79
C ARG A 132 -16.27 4.20 -0.73
N TYR A 133 -15.44 3.27 -0.28
CA TYR A 133 -15.81 2.27 0.71
C TYR A 133 -16.18 2.91 2.04
N LYS A 134 -15.36 3.85 2.52
CA LYS A 134 -15.68 4.63 3.75
C LYS A 134 -16.97 5.40 3.61
N THR A 135 -17.22 6.02 2.46
CA THR A 135 -18.45 6.76 2.18
C THR A 135 -19.67 5.85 2.20
N GLU A 136 -19.61 4.70 1.57
CA GLU A 136 -20.71 3.71 1.56
C GLU A 136 -21.00 3.21 2.97
N ILE A 137 -19.97 2.93 3.77
CA ILE A 137 -20.12 2.55 5.19
C ILE A 137 -20.82 3.67 5.97
N ALA A 138 -20.38 4.91 5.80
CA ALA A 138 -20.96 6.06 6.50
C ALA A 138 -22.44 6.24 6.15
N ILE A 139 -22.80 6.13 4.87
CA ILE A 139 -24.18 6.24 4.40
C ILE A 139 -25.04 5.14 5.03
N GLU A 140 -24.57 3.90 5.03
CA GLU A 140 -25.29 2.78 5.62
C GLU A 140 -25.46 2.94 7.13
N CYS A 141 -24.42 3.43 7.82
CA CYS A 141 -24.50 3.73 9.26
C CYS A 141 -25.57 4.82 9.56
N LEU A 142 -25.65 5.86 8.72
CA LEU A 142 -26.68 6.88 8.86
C LEU A 142 -28.09 6.31 8.64
N LYS A 143 -28.28 5.48 7.64
CA LYS A 143 -29.57 4.82 7.36
C LYS A 143 -30.01 3.92 8.52
N GLN A 144 -29.06 3.23 9.17
CA GLN A 144 -29.35 2.34 10.30
C GLN A 144 -29.47 3.08 11.64
N GLY A 145 -29.23 4.39 11.67
CA GLY A 145 -29.26 5.18 12.89
C GLY A 145 -28.08 4.93 13.84
N LEU A 146 -27.00 4.29 13.36
CA LEU A 146 -25.78 4.05 14.14
C LEU A 146 -24.98 5.32 14.37
N VAL A 147 -25.11 6.29 13.48
CA VAL A 147 -24.49 7.62 13.57
C VAL A 147 -25.59 8.64 13.41
N LYS A 148 -25.60 9.67 14.27
CA LYS A 148 -26.53 10.80 14.16
C LYS A 148 -25.80 11.98 13.53
N THR A 149 -26.46 12.64 12.57
CA THR A 149 -26.00 13.96 12.11
C THR A 149 -26.16 14.95 13.25
N GLN A 150 -25.11 15.74 13.52
CA GLN A 150 -25.25 16.88 14.43
C GLN A 150 -25.98 18.00 13.66
N ASP A 151 -27.09 18.46 14.20
CA ASP A 151 -27.83 19.62 13.68
C ASP A 151 -27.02 20.90 13.90
#